data_41071f5dbe3d57dd038bbaf64b50a612
#
_entry.id   41071f5dbe3d57dd038bbaf64b50a612
#
_cell.length_a   1.000
_cell.length_b   1.000
_cell.length_c   1.000
_cell.angle_alpha   90.00
_cell.angle_beta   90.00
_cell.angle_gamma   90.00
#
_symmetry.space_group_name_H-M   'P 1'
#
loop_
_entity.id
_entity.type
_entity.pdbx_description
1 polymer ?
#
loop_
_entity_poly.entity_id
_entity_poly.type
_entity_poly.pdbx_seq_one_letter_code
_entity_poly.pdbx_strand_id
1 'polypeptide(L)'
;MKTVGFLGVLFGFAALSIPCASAQNSDQVRRAEGGTRPTLISISIPPLLNAPFTATVNTVWTVRSGDGTSSTVKNHRTIARDSAGRIFQERRELTPDGDKQETAITQLEYSDPTMHQKYFCHPDGHVCELYDYSVSAFTVDPTNGASTSGVNGLKSEDLGHEVIEGLDTIGTRETTMIAPGTIGNDHALPAVREFWHSMQLGFNLVLNRTDPLSGNSIIRVTEIRLGEPDSHLFEPPEGFTVMDARKPAATSEK
;
A
#
# COMPACT_ATOMS: atom_id res chain seq x y z
N MET A 1 57.61 37.45 -64.52
CA MET A 1 57.85 36.42 -63.51
C MET A 1 56.87 36.69 -62.41
N LYS A 2 55.89 35.86 -62.27
CA LYS A 2 54.72 36.01 -61.32
C LYS A 2 54.94 35.09 -60.11
N THR A 3 55.10 35.67 -58.96
CA THR A 3 55.17 34.95 -57.67
C THR A 3 53.75 34.74 -57.16
N VAL A 4 53.33 33.47 -56.91
CA VAL A 4 52.07 33.08 -56.36
C VAL A 4 52.28 32.91 -54.84
N GLY A 5 51.59 33.73 -54.06
CA GLY A 5 51.55 33.58 -52.60
C GLY A 5 50.52 32.52 -52.15
N PHE A 6 50.95 31.63 -51.26
CA PHE A 6 50.13 30.60 -50.65
C PHE A 6 49.51 31.15 -49.34
N LEU A 7 48.21 31.24 -49.28
CA LEU A 7 47.47 31.68 -48.11
C LEU A 7 47.11 30.45 -47.31
N GLY A 8 47.73 30.26 -46.14
CA GLY A 8 47.44 29.18 -45.23
C GLY A 8 46.21 29.52 -44.38
N VAL A 9 45.15 28.69 -44.45
CA VAL A 9 44.01 28.79 -43.61
C VAL A 9 44.20 27.92 -42.36
N LEU A 10 44.33 28.57 -41.22
CA LEU A 10 44.35 27.90 -39.91
C LEU A 10 42.91 27.59 -39.51
N PHE A 11 42.54 26.30 -39.48
CA PHE A 11 41.31 25.81 -38.84
C PHE A 11 41.52 25.73 -37.33
N GLY A 12 40.93 26.66 -36.60
CA GLY A 12 40.83 26.58 -35.14
C GLY A 12 39.76 25.58 -34.74
N PHE A 13 40.15 24.48 -34.08
CA PHE A 13 39.23 23.58 -33.41
C PHE A 13 38.74 24.24 -32.11
N ALA A 14 37.51 24.71 -32.11
CA ALA A 14 36.80 25.11 -30.90
C ALA A 14 36.30 23.83 -30.19
N ALA A 15 36.92 23.48 -29.08
CA ALA A 15 36.45 22.43 -28.21
C ALA A 15 35.15 22.92 -27.52
N LEU A 16 34.00 22.42 -27.96
CA LEU A 16 32.75 22.57 -27.24
C LEU A 16 32.78 21.68 -25.97
N SER A 17 33.03 22.31 -24.82
CA SER A 17 32.77 21.69 -23.52
C SER A 17 31.29 21.60 -23.30
N ILE A 18 30.72 20.39 -23.42
CA ILE A 18 29.34 20.07 -23.04
C ILE A 18 29.30 20.04 -21.49
N PRO A 19 28.53 20.92 -20.83
CA PRO A 19 28.34 20.78 -19.40
C PRO A 19 27.58 19.49 -19.15
N CYS A 20 28.14 18.56 -18.39
CA CYS A 20 27.42 17.45 -17.78
C CYS A 20 26.35 18.06 -16.88
N ALA A 21 25.11 18.07 -17.36
CA ALA A 21 23.96 18.36 -16.53
C ALA A 21 23.84 17.22 -15.51
N SER A 22 24.18 17.52 -14.26
CA SER A 22 23.89 16.67 -13.12
C SER A 22 22.39 16.41 -13.14
N ALA A 23 22.00 15.16 -13.35
CA ALA A 23 20.63 14.71 -13.16
C ALA A 23 20.30 14.92 -11.69
N GLN A 24 19.64 16.02 -11.37
CA GLN A 24 18.96 16.19 -10.10
C GLN A 24 17.85 15.13 -10.06
N ASN A 25 18.06 14.16 -9.20
CA ASN A 25 17.08 13.14 -8.84
C ASN A 25 15.96 13.86 -8.07
N SER A 26 15.10 14.53 -8.81
CA SER A 26 13.84 15.01 -8.26
C SER A 26 12.89 13.84 -8.27
N ASP A 27 12.59 13.30 -7.08
CA ASP A 27 11.40 12.48 -6.80
C ASP A 27 10.12 13.31 -7.03
N GLN A 28 10.06 14.00 -8.15
CA GLN A 28 8.81 14.50 -8.68
C GLN A 28 8.09 13.30 -9.27
N VAL A 29 7.11 12.79 -8.52
CA VAL A 29 6.06 11.94 -9.08
C VAL A 29 5.57 12.63 -10.34
N ARG A 30 6.04 12.17 -11.51
CA ARG A 30 5.53 12.65 -12.80
C ARG A 30 4.06 12.25 -12.85
N ARG A 31 3.19 13.22 -12.60
CA ARG A 31 1.77 13.06 -12.91
C ARG A 31 1.67 12.91 -14.42
N ALA A 32 1.35 11.70 -14.87
CA ALA A 32 1.07 11.48 -16.28
C ALA A 32 -0.16 12.31 -16.67
N GLU A 33 -0.13 12.96 -17.82
CA GLU A 33 -1.35 13.50 -18.42
C GLU A 33 -2.35 12.34 -18.60
N GLY A 34 -3.51 12.41 -17.96
CA GLY A 34 -4.52 11.34 -17.99
C GLY A 34 -5.14 11.04 -16.64
N GLY A 35 -4.84 11.86 -15.62
CA GLY A 35 -5.47 11.79 -14.30
C GLY A 35 -4.72 10.89 -13.31
N THR A 36 -4.69 11.33 -12.07
CA THR A 36 -4.28 10.50 -10.94
C THR A 36 -5.42 9.56 -10.59
N ARG A 37 -5.19 8.24 -10.62
CA ARG A 37 -6.14 7.29 -10.05
C ARG A 37 -6.04 7.37 -8.53
N PRO A 38 -7.14 7.59 -7.83
CA PRO A 38 -7.16 7.50 -6.38
C PRO A 38 -6.68 6.12 -5.94
N THR A 39 -5.91 6.05 -4.85
CA THR A 39 -5.42 4.79 -4.30
C THR A 39 -6.11 4.49 -2.99
N LEU A 40 -6.70 3.31 -2.87
CA LEU A 40 -7.26 2.80 -1.63
C LEU A 40 -6.14 2.18 -0.77
N ILE A 41 -5.98 2.68 0.46
CA ILE A 41 -5.08 2.07 1.45
C ILE A 41 -5.88 1.09 2.28
N SER A 42 -5.47 -0.18 2.28
CA SER A 42 -6.09 -1.24 3.07
C SER A 42 -5.38 -1.44 4.41
N ILE A 43 -5.94 -2.35 5.24
CA ILE A 43 -5.31 -2.79 6.49
C ILE A 43 -4.06 -3.63 6.21
N SER A 44 -3.08 -3.54 7.12
CA SER A 44 -1.88 -4.38 7.14
C SER A 44 -1.99 -5.35 8.32
N ILE A 45 -1.74 -6.63 8.07
CA ILE A 45 -1.78 -7.68 9.08
C ILE A 45 -0.33 -8.06 9.41
N PRO A 46 0.13 -7.89 10.67
CA PRO A 46 1.48 -8.27 11.06
C PRO A 46 1.57 -9.78 11.31
N PRO A 47 2.76 -10.40 11.13
CA PRO A 47 3.00 -11.83 11.39
C PRO A 47 3.18 -12.09 12.90
N LEU A 48 2.14 -11.85 13.68
CA LEU A 48 2.16 -12.00 15.14
C LEU A 48 2.01 -13.49 15.50
N LEU A 49 2.94 -14.01 16.31
CA LEU A 49 2.91 -15.40 16.78
C LEU A 49 1.80 -15.61 17.83
N ASN A 50 1.25 -16.82 17.87
CA ASN A 50 0.24 -17.23 18.86
C ASN A 50 -1.02 -16.35 18.90
N ALA A 51 -1.37 -15.74 17.78
CA ALA A 51 -2.57 -14.93 17.63
C ALA A 51 -3.34 -15.31 16.35
N PRO A 52 -3.77 -16.58 16.24
CA PRO A 52 -4.47 -17.11 15.07
C PRO A 52 -5.89 -16.60 14.98
N PHE A 53 -6.35 -16.35 13.75
CA PHE A 53 -7.72 -15.95 13.48
C PHE A 53 -8.09 -16.14 12.01
N THR A 54 -9.40 -16.15 11.74
CA THR A 54 -10.00 -15.86 10.43
C THR A 54 -10.94 -14.69 10.56
N ALA A 55 -11.12 -13.89 9.51
CA ALA A 55 -12.06 -12.78 9.52
C ALA A 55 -12.43 -12.34 8.09
N THR A 56 -13.49 -11.54 8.02
CA THR A 56 -13.93 -10.86 6.80
C THR A 56 -13.60 -9.38 6.86
N VAL A 57 -12.97 -8.86 5.80
CA VAL A 57 -12.71 -7.42 5.63
C VAL A 57 -13.74 -6.84 4.68
N ASN A 58 -14.55 -5.93 5.16
CA ASN A 58 -15.52 -5.19 4.37
C ASN A 58 -14.95 -3.83 4.00
N THR A 59 -14.99 -3.48 2.72
CA THR A 59 -14.50 -2.21 2.19
C THR A 59 -15.62 -1.45 1.50
N VAL A 60 -15.78 -0.17 1.84
CA VAL A 60 -16.62 0.79 1.13
C VAL A 60 -15.74 1.95 0.72
N TRP A 61 -15.71 2.29 -0.55
CA TRP A 61 -14.91 3.39 -1.06
C TRP A 61 -15.74 4.30 -1.95
N THR A 62 -15.81 5.57 -1.60
CA THR A 62 -16.55 6.61 -2.33
C THR A 62 -15.56 7.63 -2.90
N VAL A 63 -15.54 7.76 -4.21
CA VAL A 63 -14.72 8.73 -4.95
C VAL A 63 -15.61 9.81 -5.53
N ARG A 64 -15.16 11.05 -5.47
CA ARG A 64 -15.81 12.18 -6.16
C ARG A 64 -15.17 12.39 -7.52
N SER A 65 -16.01 12.53 -8.53
CA SER A 65 -15.61 12.95 -9.88
C SER A 65 -15.51 14.48 -9.96
N GLY A 66 -14.75 14.98 -10.94
CA GLY A 66 -14.56 16.43 -11.15
C GLY A 66 -15.84 17.20 -11.48
N ASP A 67 -16.90 16.52 -11.93
CA ASP A 67 -18.24 17.08 -12.17
C ASP A 67 -19.12 17.15 -10.89
N GLY A 68 -18.57 16.76 -9.72
CA GLY A 68 -19.27 16.74 -8.45
C GLY A 68 -20.10 15.48 -8.18
N THR A 69 -20.17 14.53 -9.11
CA THR A 69 -20.80 13.23 -8.87
C THR A 69 -19.93 12.34 -7.96
N SER A 70 -20.55 11.35 -7.33
CA SER A 70 -19.83 10.39 -6.47
C SER A 70 -20.09 8.97 -6.95
N SER A 71 -19.05 8.14 -6.95
CA SER A 71 -19.12 6.71 -7.20
C SER A 71 -18.72 5.96 -5.94
N THR A 72 -19.56 5.01 -5.52
CA THR A 72 -19.27 4.16 -4.36
C THR A 72 -19.14 2.72 -4.81
N VAL A 73 -18.02 2.10 -4.43
CA VAL A 73 -17.72 0.70 -4.72
C VAL A 73 -17.38 -0.03 -3.42
N LYS A 74 -17.65 -1.33 -3.39
CA LYS A 74 -17.57 -2.15 -2.19
C LYS A 74 -17.01 -3.52 -2.51
N ASN A 75 -16.48 -4.18 -1.50
CA ASN A 75 -16.25 -5.63 -1.51
C ASN A 75 -16.21 -6.17 -0.08
N HIS A 76 -16.19 -7.49 0.01
CA HIS A 76 -15.79 -8.22 1.20
C HIS A 76 -14.76 -9.28 0.80
N ARG A 77 -13.80 -9.59 1.68
CA ARG A 77 -12.71 -10.51 1.41
C ARG A 77 -12.25 -11.23 2.67
N THR A 78 -11.74 -12.44 2.49
CA THR A 78 -11.22 -13.26 3.59
C THR A 78 -9.78 -12.88 3.94
N ILE A 79 -9.49 -12.89 5.24
CA ILE A 79 -8.14 -12.81 5.79
C ILE A 79 -7.96 -13.86 6.86
N ALA A 80 -6.75 -14.38 7.02
CA ALA A 80 -6.40 -15.32 8.09
C ALA A 80 -4.96 -15.16 8.53
N ARG A 81 -4.68 -15.56 9.76
CA ARG A 81 -3.34 -15.75 10.31
C ARG A 81 -3.33 -16.96 11.20
N ASP A 82 -2.31 -17.82 11.11
CA ASP A 82 -2.12 -18.97 11.99
C ASP A 82 -1.22 -18.67 13.21
N SER A 83 -1.03 -19.64 14.07
CA SER A 83 -0.18 -19.53 15.27
C SER A 83 1.30 -19.32 14.96
N ALA A 84 1.76 -19.75 13.78
CA ALA A 84 3.14 -19.54 13.31
C ALA A 84 3.33 -18.14 12.69
N GLY A 85 2.27 -17.34 12.59
CA GLY A 85 2.29 -16.02 11.98
C GLY A 85 2.22 -16.02 10.46
N ARG A 86 1.90 -17.18 9.82
CA ARG A 86 1.60 -17.19 8.39
C ARG A 86 0.33 -16.43 8.13
N ILE A 87 0.28 -15.68 7.02
CA ILE A 87 -0.83 -14.79 6.68
C ILE A 87 -1.38 -15.17 5.32
N PHE A 88 -2.69 -15.28 5.24
CA PHE A 88 -3.46 -15.38 4.01
C PHE A 88 -4.35 -14.15 3.84
N GLN A 89 -4.44 -13.63 2.61
CA GLN A 89 -5.34 -12.55 2.25
C GLN A 89 -5.86 -12.72 0.82
N GLU A 90 -7.16 -12.58 0.65
CA GLU A 90 -7.74 -12.34 -0.68
C GLU A 90 -7.63 -10.87 -1.05
N ARG A 91 -7.51 -10.60 -2.36
CA ARG A 91 -7.78 -9.30 -2.98
C ARG A 91 -8.92 -9.50 -3.97
N ARG A 92 -9.94 -8.70 -3.84
CA ARG A 92 -11.15 -8.80 -4.67
C ARG A 92 -11.46 -7.48 -5.35
N GLU A 93 -12.13 -7.56 -6.49
CA GLU A 93 -12.64 -6.37 -7.17
C GLU A 93 -13.57 -5.57 -6.27
N LEU A 94 -13.59 -4.25 -6.49
CA LEU A 94 -14.52 -3.33 -5.87
C LEU A 94 -15.63 -3.01 -6.88
N THR A 95 -16.88 -3.33 -6.55
CA THR A 95 -18.05 -3.11 -7.41
C THR A 95 -19.15 -2.38 -6.65
N PRO A 96 -20.10 -1.73 -7.32
CA PRO A 96 -21.21 -1.03 -6.65
C PRO A 96 -22.01 -1.92 -5.70
N ASP A 97 -22.18 -3.18 -6.04
CA ASP A 97 -22.97 -4.17 -5.26
C ASP A 97 -22.11 -5.22 -4.55
N GLY A 98 -20.80 -4.96 -4.39
CA GLY A 98 -19.85 -5.92 -3.83
C GLY A 98 -20.02 -6.20 -2.34
N ASP A 99 -20.97 -5.56 -1.67
CA ASP A 99 -21.43 -5.90 -0.31
C ASP A 99 -22.55 -6.96 -0.30
N LYS A 100 -23.19 -7.20 -1.45
CA LYS A 100 -24.33 -8.13 -1.58
C LYS A 100 -23.97 -9.42 -2.30
N GLN A 101 -22.86 -9.44 -3.02
CA GLN A 101 -22.39 -10.57 -3.82
C GLN A 101 -20.88 -10.71 -3.73
N GLU A 102 -20.39 -11.93 -3.88
CA GLU A 102 -18.96 -12.14 -4.03
C GLU A 102 -18.45 -11.52 -5.32
N THR A 103 -17.36 -10.75 -5.19
CA THR A 103 -16.66 -10.18 -6.34
C THR A 103 -15.48 -11.06 -6.74
N ALA A 104 -14.99 -10.89 -7.98
CA ALA A 104 -13.89 -11.67 -8.48
C ALA A 104 -12.62 -11.50 -7.62
N ILE A 105 -11.93 -12.61 -7.37
CA ILE A 105 -10.62 -12.58 -6.72
C ILE A 105 -9.60 -12.16 -7.76
N THR A 106 -8.93 -11.03 -7.51
CA THR A 106 -7.87 -10.51 -8.39
C THR A 106 -6.50 -11.04 -8.00
N GLN A 107 -6.31 -11.36 -6.71
CA GLN A 107 -5.03 -11.87 -6.20
C GLN A 107 -5.25 -12.61 -4.89
N LEU A 108 -4.48 -13.67 -4.66
CA LEU A 108 -4.31 -14.34 -3.38
C LEU A 108 -2.90 -14.06 -2.88
N GLU A 109 -2.78 -13.65 -1.61
CA GLU A 109 -1.49 -13.34 -0.98
C GLU A 109 -1.23 -14.31 0.15
N TYR A 110 -0.07 -14.95 0.13
CA TYR A 110 0.42 -15.85 1.17
C TYR A 110 1.74 -15.32 1.68
N SER A 111 1.89 -15.16 2.98
CA SER A 111 3.14 -14.73 3.61
C SER A 111 3.55 -15.72 4.69
N ASP A 112 4.75 -16.27 4.57
CA ASP A 112 5.35 -17.16 5.55
C ASP A 112 6.61 -16.51 6.15
N PRO A 113 6.53 -15.99 7.39
CA PRO A 113 7.68 -15.36 8.05
C PRO A 113 8.77 -16.38 8.42
N THR A 114 8.42 -17.64 8.63
CA THR A 114 9.36 -18.70 9.01
C THR A 114 10.22 -19.14 7.82
N MET A 115 9.58 -19.31 6.67
CA MET A 115 10.26 -19.66 5.43
C MET A 115 10.81 -18.45 4.67
N HIS A 116 10.56 -17.23 5.14
CA HIS A 116 10.89 -15.97 4.46
C HIS A 116 10.34 -15.91 3.03
N GLN A 117 9.12 -16.39 2.83
CA GLN A 117 8.47 -16.49 1.53
C GLN A 117 7.17 -15.71 1.47
N LYS A 118 6.93 -15.08 0.32
CA LYS A 118 5.67 -14.43 0.01
C LYS A 118 5.23 -14.81 -1.40
N TYR A 119 4.00 -15.28 -1.54
CA TYR A 119 3.41 -15.58 -2.84
C TYR A 119 2.33 -14.56 -3.18
N PHE A 120 2.33 -14.12 -4.43
CA PHE A 120 1.23 -13.42 -5.07
C PHE A 120 0.68 -14.30 -6.17
N CYS A 121 -0.52 -14.84 -5.97
CA CYS A 121 -1.16 -15.76 -6.92
C CYS A 121 -2.28 -15.05 -7.67
N HIS A 122 -2.28 -15.16 -8.98
CA HIS A 122 -3.24 -14.57 -9.90
C HIS A 122 -4.16 -15.67 -10.47
N PRO A 123 -5.44 -15.75 -10.01
CA PRO A 123 -6.35 -16.82 -10.44
C PRO A 123 -6.57 -16.89 -11.94
N ASP A 124 -6.68 -15.74 -12.61
CA ASP A 124 -6.91 -15.68 -14.06
C ASP A 124 -5.82 -16.38 -14.88
N GLY A 125 -4.56 -16.29 -14.43
CA GLY A 125 -3.42 -16.90 -15.09
C GLY A 125 -2.99 -18.25 -14.52
N HIS A 126 -3.57 -18.70 -13.40
CA HIS A 126 -3.12 -19.85 -12.60
C HIS A 126 -1.61 -19.80 -12.29
N VAL A 127 -1.11 -18.62 -11.95
CA VAL A 127 0.31 -18.35 -11.69
C VAL A 127 0.49 -17.73 -10.31
N CYS A 128 1.50 -18.21 -9.59
CA CYS A 128 1.99 -17.59 -8.36
C CYS A 128 3.41 -17.07 -8.56
N GLU A 129 3.67 -15.86 -8.15
CA GLU A 129 5.01 -15.28 -8.08
C GLU A 129 5.54 -15.40 -6.65
N LEU A 130 6.74 -15.99 -6.51
CA LEU A 130 7.42 -16.15 -5.22
C LEU A 130 8.44 -15.03 -5.02
N TYR A 131 8.31 -14.31 -3.91
CA TYR A 131 9.22 -13.25 -3.46
C TYR A 131 9.82 -13.55 -2.09
N ASP A 132 10.92 -12.89 -1.76
CA ASP A 132 11.42 -12.88 -0.39
C ASP A 132 10.44 -12.08 0.50
N TYR A 133 10.06 -12.68 1.62
CA TYR A 133 9.26 -12.01 2.62
C TYR A 133 10.18 -11.25 3.57
N SER A 134 10.09 -9.93 3.54
CA SER A 134 10.68 -9.05 4.56
C SER A 134 9.56 -8.43 5.38
N VAL A 135 9.62 -8.58 6.68
CA VAL A 135 8.75 -7.80 7.58
C VAL A 135 9.18 -6.34 7.42
N SER A 136 8.40 -5.55 6.70
CA SER A 136 8.61 -4.10 6.72
C SER A 136 8.51 -3.65 8.16
N ALA A 137 9.54 -2.97 8.66
CA ALA A 137 9.62 -2.44 10.01
C ALA A 137 8.63 -1.28 10.30
N PHE A 138 7.47 -1.29 9.63
CA PHE A 138 6.31 -0.51 10.03
C PHE A 138 5.60 -1.22 11.20
N THR A 139 6.33 -1.51 12.25
CA THR A 139 5.73 -1.61 13.58
C THR A 139 5.27 -0.19 13.91
N VAL A 140 4.01 0.09 13.65
CA VAL A 140 3.34 1.16 14.39
C VAL A 140 3.42 0.70 15.84
N ASP A 141 4.32 1.32 16.62
CA ASP A 141 4.34 1.12 18.07
C ASP A 141 3.04 1.76 18.59
N PRO A 142 2.01 0.96 18.96
CA PRO A 142 0.74 1.50 19.40
C PRO A 142 0.82 2.17 20.78
N THR A 143 1.93 1.95 21.52
CA THR A 143 2.16 2.53 22.84
C THR A 143 2.75 3.92 22.75
N ASN A 144 3.41 4.21 21.64
CA ASN A 144 3.73 5.56 21.26
C ASN A 144 2.56 6.08 20.43
N GLY A 145 1.53 6.59 21.07
CA GLY A 145 0.73 7.71 20.58
C GLY A 145 1.69 8.88 20.27
N ALA A 146 2.88 8.47 19.86
CA ALA A 146 3.97 9.28 19.40
C ALA A 146 3.39 10.03 18.21
N SER A 147 2.87 11.13 18.52
CA SER A 147 3.54 12.28 18.04
C SER A 147 4.75 11.91 17.19
N THR A 148 4.49 11.44 15.94
CA THR A 148 5.45 11.63 14.86
C THR A 148 5.49 13.15 14.64
N SER A 149 6.07 13.83 15.64
CA SER A 149 6.43 15.25 15.63
C SER A 149 7.49 15.54 14.55
N GLY A 150 7.44 14.83 13.43
CA GLY A 150 8.34 14.97 12.29
C GLY A 150 7.60 15.25 10.97
N VAL A 151 6.29 14.99 10.90
CA VAL A 151 5.49 15.42 9.76
C VAL A 151 4.79 16.72 10.16
N ASN A 152 5.29 17.84 9.66
CA ASN A 152 4.70 19.15 9.91
C ASN A 152 3.19 19.12 9.68
N GLY A 153 2.41 19.33 10.74
CA GLY A 153 0.96 19.48 10.67
C GLY A 153 0.11 18.25 10.97
N LEU A 154 0.67 17.15 11.47
CA LEU A 154 -0.12 16.02 11.95
C LEU A 154 -0.67 16.30 13.35
N LYS A 155 -1.99 16.29 13.49
CA LYS A 155 -2.69 16.34 14.79
C LYS A 155 -3.22 14.95 15.09
N SER A 156 -2.90 14.40 16.26
CA SER A 156 -3.43 13.13 16.77
C SER A 156 -4.36 13.38 17.94
N GLU A 157 -5.48 12.66 17.99
CA GLU A 157 -6.49 12.70 19.04
C GLU A 157 -6.77 11.26 19.51
N ASP A 158 -6.79 11.06 20.82
CA ASP A 158 -7.23 9.81 21.43
C ASP A 158 -8.77 9.77 21.44
N LEU A 159 -9.35 8.72 20.86
CA LEU A 159 -10.79 8.48 20.84
C LEU A 159 -11.25 7.55 21.96
N GLY A 160 -10.32 7.06 22.79
CA GLY A 160 -10.60 6.15 23.90
C GLY A 160 -10.68 4.68 23.47
N HIS A 161 -11.42 3.90 24.25
CA HIS A 161 -11.54 2.45 24.09
C HIS A 161 -12.93 2.06 23.63
N GLU A 162 -13.01 1.04 22.76
CA GLU A 162 -14.26 0.44 22.30
C GLU A 162 -14.08 -1.07 22.12
N VAL A 163 -15.12 -1.84 22.39
CA VAL A 163 -15.15 -3.28 22.10
C VAL A 163 -15.75 -3.50 20.71
N ILE A 164 -14.93 -4.00 19.79
CA ILE A 164 -15.33 -4.28 18.39
C ILE A 164 -15.15 -5.77 18.12
N GLU A 165 -16.21 -6.45 17.65
CA GLU A 165 -16.21 -7.90 17.41
C GLU A 165 -15.75 -8.72 18.63
N GLY A 166 -16.05 -8.22 19.84
CA GLY A 166 -15.66 -8.86 21.09
C GLY A 166 -14.20 -8.63 21.52
N LEU A 167 -13.47 -7.76 20.82
CA LEU A 167 -12.06 -7.43 21.10
C LEU A 167 -11.93 -5.99 21.59
N ASP A 168 -11.11 -5.77 22.60
CA ASP A 168 -10.75 -4.43 23.05
C ASP A 168 -9.92 -3.72 21.99
N THR A 169 -10.29 -2.48 21.72
CA THR A 169 -9.61 -1.63 20.74
C THR A 169 -9.34 -0.24 21.30
N ILE A 170 -8.30 0.39 20.77
CA ILE A 170 -7.91 1.78 21.08
C ILE A 170 -8.16 2.62 19.83
N GLY A 171 -8.98 3.66 19.97
CA GLY A 171 -9.35 4.57 18.89
C GLY A 171 -8.37 5.74 18.77
N THR A 172 -7.97 6.07 17.57
CA THR A 172 -7.14 7.24 17.28
C THR A 172 -7.66 7.95 16.04
N ARG A 173 -7.72 9.30 16.10
CA ARG A 173 -7.95 10.16 14.93
C ARG A 173 -6.69 10.94 14.62
N GLU A 174 -6.29 10.89 13.37
CA GLU A 174 -5.18 11.67 12.83
C GLU A 174 -5.69 12.65 11.76
N THR A 175 -5.30 13.90 11.88
CA THR A 175 -5.63 14.94 10.91
C THR A 175 -4.36 15.57 10.37
N THR A 176 -4.22 15.59 9.05
CA THR A 176 -3.15 16.28 8.34
C THR A 176 -3.77 17.39 7.49
N MET A 177 -3.22 18.60 7.52
CA MET A 177 -3.67 19.70 6.67
C MET A 177 -2.88 19.73 5.36
N ILE A 178 -3.58 19.61 4.25
CA ILE A 178 -3.02 19.81 2.91
C ILE A 178 -2.96 21.32 2.67
N ALA A 179 -1.76 21.88 2.51
CA ALA A 179 -1.59 23.32 2.33
C ALA A 179 -2.24 23.83 1.03
N PRO A 180 -2.63 25.11 0.98
CA PRO A 180 -3.14 25.71 -0.26
C PRO A 180 -2.16 25.52 -1.43
N GLY A 181 -2.69 25.24 -2.61
CA GLY A 181 -1.93 25.04 -3.85
C GLY A 181 -1.29 23.67 -4.02
N THR A 182 -1.22 22.81 -2.96
CA THR A 182 -0.57 21.50 -3.03
C THR A 182 -1.23 20.57 -4.04
N ILE A 183 -2.55 20.60 -4.12
CA ILE A 183 -3.37 19.78 -5.03
C ILE A 183 -4.28 20.63 -5.91
N GLY A 184 -3.98 21.93 -6.05
CA GLY A 184 -4.80 22.91 -6.76
C GLY A 184 -5.91 23.54 -5.90
N ASN A 185 -5.89 23.31 -4.59
CA ASN A 185 -6.81 23.87 -3.60
C ASN A 185 -6.45 25.33 -3.28
N ASP A 186 -7.46 26.19 -3.10
CA ASP A 186 -7.33 27.61 -2.76
C ASP A 186 -7.16 27.86 -1.24
N HIS A 187 -7.60 26.92 -0.41
CA HIS A 187 -7.46 26.94 1.05
C HIS A 187 -6.98 25.60 1.58
N ALA A 188 -6.51 25.57 2.84
CA ALA A 188 -6.06 24.34 3.46
C ALA A 188 -7.21 23.32 3.61
N LEU A 189 -6.97 22.06 3.25
CA LEU A 189 -7.95 20.98 3.32
C LEU A 189 -7.51 19.91 4.31
N PRO A 190 -8.41 19.43 5.19
CA PRO A 190 -8.09 18.34 6.10
C PRO A 190 -8.12 16.99 5.37
N ALA A 191 -7.10 16.18 5.59
CA ALA A 191 -7.13 14.73 5.37
C ALA A 191 -7.21 14.05 6.75
N VAL A 192 -8.27 13.27 6.98
CA VAL A 192 -8.56 12.66 8.28
C VAL A 192 -8.48 11.14 8.17
N ARG A 193 -7.87 10.52 9.17
CA ARG A 193 -7.82 9.09 9.36
C ARG A 193 -8.24 8.74 10.78
N GLU A 194 -9.24 7.88 10.94
CA GLU A 194 -9.65 7.31 12.22
C GLU A 194 -9.44 5.81 12.17
N PHE A 195 -8.86 5.25 13.21
CA PHE A 195 -8.64 3.82 13.28
C PHE A 195 -8.82 3.29 14.70
N TRP A 196 -9.29 2.04 14.76
CA TRP A 196 -9.48 1.31 16.01
C TRP A 196 -8.57 0.09 16.02
N HIS A 197 -7.52 0.14 16.84
CA HIS A 197 -6.46 -0.85 16.89
C HIS A 197 -6.75 -1.91 17.94
N SER A 198 -6.69 -3.19 17.56
CA SER A 198 -6.73 -4.32 18.49
C SER A 198 -5.32 -4.71 18.90
N MET A 199 -4.99 -4.56 20.19
CA MET A 199 -3.70 -5.02 20.74
C MET A 199 -3.56 -6.55 20.64
N GLN A 200 -4.66 -7.29 20.76
CA GLN A 200 -4.65 -8.76 20.69
C GLN A 200 -4.30 -9.28 19.31
N LEU A 201 -4.82 -8.65 18.25
CA LEU A 201 -4.55 -9.05 16.88
C LEU A 201 -3.40 -8.27 16.23
N GLY A 202 -3.02 -7.12 16.80
CA GLY A 202 -1.90 -6.29 16.34
C GLY A 202 -2.20 -5.47 15.08
N PHE A 203 -3.49 -5.27 14.74
CA PHE A 203 -3.87 -4.46 13.57
C PHE A 203 -5.21 -3.75 13.78
N ASN A 204 -5.53 -2.84 12.86
CA ASN A 204 -6.73 -2.02 12.95
C ASN A 204 -7.97 -2.80 12.49
N LEU A 205 -8.98 -2.92 13.35
CA LEU A 205 -10.27 -3.54 13.02
C LEU A 205 -11.20 -2.60 12.26
N VAL A 206 -11.03 -1.30 12.45
CA VAL A 206 -11.75 -0.26 11.70
C VAL A 206 -10.75 0.78 11.22
N LEU A 207 -10.89 1.19 9.97
CA LEU A 207 -10.16 2.30 9.37
C LEU A 207 -11.14 3.14 8.56
N ASN A 208 -11.39 4.37 9.01
CA ASN A 208 -12.14 5.38 8.29
C ASN A 208 -11.15 6.40 7.75
N ARG A 209 -11.27 6.75 6.49
CA ARG A 209 -10.43 7.78 5.85
C ARG A 209 -11.27 8.74 5.06
N THR A 210 -11.02 10.03 5.27
CA THR A 210 -11.55 11.12 4.46
C THR A 210 -10.36 11.86 3.86
N ASP A 211 -10.26 11.86 2.54
CA ASP A 211 -9.11 12.40 1.84
C ASP A 211 -9.58 13.17 0.60
N PRO A 212 -9.21 14.45 0.46
CA PRO A 212 -9.64 15.27 -0.66
C PRO A 212 -9.24 14.75 -2.05
N LEU A 213 -8.17 13.95 -2.13
CA LEU A 213 -7.68 13.39 -3.40
C LEU A 213 -8.24 12.00 -3.70
N SER A 214 -8.24 11.11 -2.70
CA SER A 214 -8.61 9.71 -2.88
C SER A 214 -10.05 9.39 -2.49
N GLY A 215 -10.79 10.38 -1.98
CA GLY A 215 -12.17 10.21 -1.54
C GLY A 215 -12.28 9.62 -0.13
N ASN A 216 -13.43 9.05 0.18
CA ASN A 216 -13.73 8.51 1.51
C ASN A 216 -13.70 6.98 1.47
N SER A 217 -13.04 6.36 2.42
CA SER A 217 -13.07 4.91 2.57
C SER A 217 -13.38 4.49 4.00
N ILE A 218 -14.14 3.39 4.11
CA ILE A 218 -14.44 2.72 5.37
C ILE A 218 -14.03 1.27 5.19
N ILE A 219 -13.15 0.80 6.07
CA ILE A 219 -12.75 -0.60 6.12
C ILE A 219 -13.08 -1.13 7.50
N ARG A 220 -13.81 -2.24 7.56
CA ARG A 220 -14.18 -2.92 8.80
C ARG A 220 -13.83 -4.40 8.72
N VAL A 221 -13.25 -4.89 9.79
CA VAL A 221 -13.06 -6.32 10.02
C VAL A 221 -14.23 -6.84 10.83
N THR A 222 -14.88 -7.88 10.33
CA THR A 222 -16.06 -8.50 10.93
C THR A 222 -15.90 -10.01 10.93
N GLU A 223 -16.83 -10.70 11.59
CA GLU A 223 -16.86 -12.17 11.64
C GLU A 223 -15.54 -12.78 12.13
N ILE A 224 -14.91 -12.12 13.10
CA ILE A 224 -13.63 -12.55 13.65
C ILE A 224 -13.83 -13.85 14.43
N ARG A 225 -13.13 -14.88 13.99
CA ARG A 225 -13.08 -16.18 14.69
C ARG A 225 -11.65 -16.39 15.17
N LEU A 226 -11.48 -16.34 16.50
CA LEU A 226 -10.20 -16.64 17.13
C LEU A 226 -9.97 -18.15 17.13
N GLY A 227 -8.75 -18.57 16.91
CA GLY A 227 -8.33 -19.96 16.84
C GLY A 227 -7.65 -20.33 15.55
N GLU A 228 -7.09 -21.53 15.49
CA GLU A 228 -6.28 -22.00 14.36
C GLU A 228 -7.14 -22.18 13.12
N PRO A 229 -6.82 -21.48 12.00
CA PRO A 229 -7.49 -21.67 10.73
C PRO A 229 -7.11 -23.00 10.09
N ASP A 230 -7.86 -23.41 9.05
CA ASP A 230 -7.47 -24.54 8.20
C ASP A 230 -6.09 -24.29 7.59
N SER A 231 -5.17 -25.23 7.76
CA SER A 231 -3.79 -25.11 7.27
C SER A 231 -3.68 -24.94 5.76
N HIS A 232 -4.63 -25.47 4.98
CA HIS A 232 -4.68 -25.32 3.52
C HIS A 232 -4.87 -23.88 3.06
N LEU A 233 -5.38 -23.00 3.94
CA LEU A 233 -5.47 -21.57 3.64
C LEU A 233 -4.12 -20.88 3.45
N PHE A 234 -3.02 -21.49 3.87
CA PHE A 234 -1.68 -20.89 3.83
C PHE A 234 -0.79 -21.48 2.74
N GLU A 235 -1.36 -22.25 1.84
CA GLU A 235 -0.67 -22.88 0.73
C GLU A 235 -1.18 -22.33 -0.61
N PRO A 236 -0.29 -22.05 -1.59
CA PRO A 236 -0.73 -21.72 -2.95
C PRO A 236 -1.70 -22.75 -3.50
N PRO A 237 -2.71 -22.35 -4.29
CA PRO A 237 -3.72 -23.29 -4.78
C PRO A 237 -3.09 -24.39 -5.66
N GLU A 238 -3.64 -25.58 -5.60
CA GLU A 238 -3.23 -26.69 -6.46
C GLU A 238 -3.38 -26.34 -7.95
N GLY A 239 -2.44 -26.77 -8.76
CA GLY A 239 -2.46 -26.52 -10.21
C GLY A 239 -1.97 -25.15 -10.66
N PHE A 240 -1.54 -24.29 -9.74
CA PHE A 240 -0.88 -23.03 -10.08
C PHE A 240 0.60 -23.25 -10.38
N THR A 241 1.10 -22.57 -11.42
CA THR A 241 2.53 -22.54 -11.72
C THR A 241 3.23 -21.53 -10.83
N VAL A 242 4.27 -21.95 -10.11
CA VAL A 242 5.07 -21.04 -9.27
C VAL A 242 6.27 -20.52 -10.07
N MET A 243 6.36 -19.19 -10.22
CA MET A 243 7.51 -18.50 -10.78
C MET A 243 8.34 -17.87 -9.64
N ASP A 244 9.61 -18.27 -9.53
CA ASP A 244 10.51 -17.70 -8.52
C ASP A 244 11.03 -16.33 -9.00
N ALA A 245 10.49 -15.26 -8.42
CA ALA A 245 10.85 -13.87 -8.71
C ALA A 245 11.86 -13.29 -7.71
N ARG A 246 12.41 -14.14 -6.81
CA ARG A 246 13.44 -13.71 -5.85
C ARG A 246 14.71 -13.31 -6.61
N LYS A 247 15.36 -12.25 -6.16
CA LYS A 247 16.65 -11.84 -6.75
C LYS A 247 17.66 -12.99 -6.60
N PRO A 248 18.37 -13.38 -7.67
CA PRO A 248 19.45 -14.32 -7.52
C PRO A 248 20.46 -13.75 -6.51
N ALA A 249 20.90 -14.58 -5.56
CA ALA A 249 21.94 -14.20 -4.62
C ALA A 249 23.11 -13.63 -5.40
N ALA A 250 23.56 -12.41 -5.04
CA ALA A 250 24.73 -11.81 -5.68
C ALA A 250 25.89 -12.80 -5.53
N THR A 251 26.34 -13.35 -6.64
CA THR A 251 27.52 -14.24 -6.66
C THR A 251 28.68 -13.41 -6.18
N SER A 252 29.16 -13.66 -4.96
CA SER A 252 30.39 -13.07 -4.47
C SER A 252 31.53 -13.62 -5.34
N GLU A 253 31.92 -12.89 -6.37
CA GLU A 253 33.18 -13.11 -7.04
C GLU A 253 34.30 -12.95 -6.00
N LYS A 254 35.08 -14.02 -5.83
CA LYS A 254 36.30 -14.08 -5.02
C LYS A 254 37.46 -13.52 -5.83
#